data_df32957a5f63e7f278a67b46ec93d128
#
_entry.id   df32957a5f63e7f278a67b46ec93d128
#
_cell.length_a   1.000
_cell.length_b   1.000
_cell.length_c   1.000
_cell.angle_alpha   90.00
_cell.angle_beta   90.00
_cell.angle_gamma   90.00
#
_symmetry.space_group_name_H-M   'P 1'
#
loop_
_entity.id
_entity.type
_entity.pdbx_description
1 polymer ?
#
loop_
_entity_poly.entity_id
_entity_poly.type
_entity_poly.pdbx_seq_one_letter_code
_entity_poly.pdbx_strand_id
1 'polypeptide(L)'
;RALGGYAMYQIYETKDKKYVVLGASEMHFAETVLEKLGRPDLLEYCEPPPGPTQDPVKEFLTEIFKSEDQSYWVDFFEGINAAFAPVNNLRQGLDDIQIRHREMVIEDNRGWEHLGIPIKFRNEPGKASFTFANLGEHTKEVLSELGYDRDTLKQMEDSGVF
;
A
#
# COMPACT_ATOMS: atom_id res chain seq x y z
N ARG A 1 -7.16 -12.41 17.48
CA ARG A 1 -5.91 -12.19 16.71
C ARG A 1 -5.58 -10.70 16.61
N ALA A 2 -6.46 -9.87 16.08
CA ALA A 2 -6.20 -8.46 15.76
C ALA A 2 -5.97 -7.50 16.95
N LEU A 3 -5.97 -7.97 18.19
CA LEU A 3 -5.81 -7.16 19.41
C LEU A 3 -4.38 -7.20 19.98
N GLY A 4 -3.38 -7.62 19.20
CA GLY A 4 -1.98 -7.68 19.65
C GLY A 4 -1.68 -8.79 20.67
N GLY A 5 -2.55 -9.78 20.80
CA GLY A 5 -2.38 -10.89 21.73
C GLY A 5 -1.35 -11.93 21.29
N TYR A 6 -1.24 -12.17 19.97
CA TYR A 6 -0.29 -13.12 19.39
C TYR A 6 1.05 -12.45 19.06
N ALA A 7 2.14 -13.08 19.50
CA ALA A 7 3.49 -12.63 19.15
C ALA A 7 3.74 -12.65 17.62
N MET A 8 3.29 -13.70 16.96
CA MET A 8 3.45 -13.90 15.52
C MET A 8 2.41 -13.16 14.65
N TYR A 9 1.52 -12.36 15.26
CA TYR A 9 0.53 -11.55 14.53
C TYR A 9 0.51 -10.13 15.09
N GLN A 10 1.59 -9.38 14.82
CA GLN A 10 1.83 -8.09 15.45
C GLN A 10 2.78 -7.22 14.62
N ILE A 11 2.81 -5.92 14.94
CA ILE A 11 3.73 -4.94 14.40
C ILE A 11 4.86 -4.74 15.40
N TYR A 12 6.12 -4.72 14.90
CA TYR A 12 7.33 -4.51 15.68
C TYR A 12 8.10 -3.29 15.19
N GLU A 13 8.62 -2.49 16.11
CA GLU A 13 9.46 -1.34 15.83
C GLU A 13 10.88 -1.78 15.48
N THR A 14 11.50 -1.16 14.46
CA THR A 14 12.89 -1.38 14.06
C THR A 14 13.81 -0.29 14.63
N LYS A 15 15.12 -0.46 14.51
CA LYS A 15 16.14 0.45 15.02
C LYS A 15 15.99 1.88 14.49
N ASP A 16 15.61 2.02 13.21
CA ASP A 16 15.38 3.30 12.54
C ASP A 16 13.99 3.89 12.78
N LYS A 17 13.27 3.42 13.81
CA LYS A 17 11.93 3.89 14.21
C LYS A 17 10.84 3.68 13.15
N LYS A 18 11.08 2.79 12.21
CA LYS A 18 10.07 2.26 11.31
C LYS A 18 9.46 0.99 11.90
N TYR A 19 8.66 0.28 11.14
CA TYR A 19 7.94 -0.87 11.61
C TYR A 19 7.95 -2.01 10.59
N VAL A 20 7.92 -3.23 11.11
CA VAL A 20 7.68 -4.46 10.35
C VAL A 20 6.45 -5.15 10.90
N VAL A 21 5.77 -5.93 10.08
CA VAL A 21 4.61 -6.71 10.48
C VAL A 21 4.85 -8.20 10.25
N LEU A 22 4.47 -8.99 11.23
CA LEU A 22 4.32 -10.44 11.11
C LEU A 22 2.84 -10.80 11.02
N GLY A 23 2.49 -11.63 10.02
CA GLY A 23 1.19 -12.29 9.88
C GLY A 23 1.32 -13.81 10.04
N ALA A 24 2.29 -14.25 10.84
CA ALA A 24 2.82 -15.61 10.93
C ALA A 24 2.17 -16.44 12.05
N SER A 25 0.86 -16.27 12.28
CA SER A 25 0.14 -16.94 13.37
C SER A 25 -0.11 -18.44 13.15
N GLU A 26 0.03 -18.93 11.93
CA GLU A 26 0.00 -20.35 11.62
C GLU A 26 1.35 -20.97 12.01
N MET A 27 1.32 -22.13 12.71
CA MET A 27 2.51 -22.72 13.33
C MET A 27 3.69 -22.92 12.38
N HIS A 28 3.45 -23.30 11.13
CA HIS A 28 4.52 -23.46 10.13
C HIS A 28 5.21 -22.14 9.75
N PHE A 29 4.51 -21.01 9.79
CA PHE A 29 5.14 -19.69 9.61
C PHE A 29 5.91 -19.26 10.85
N ALA A 30 5.36 -19.53 12.05
CA ALA A 30 6.05 -19.26 13.30
C ALA A 30 7.36 -20.06 13.40
N GLU A 31 7.33 -21.33 13.04
CA GLU A 31 8.52 -22.18 12.95
C GLU A 31 9.57 -21.59 11.99
N THR A 32 9.15 -21.27 10.75
CA THR A 32 10.03 -20.66 9.75
C THR A 32 10.68 -19.36 10.26
N VAL A 33 9.91 -18.47 10.90
CA VAL A 33 10.43 -17.22 11.46
C VAL A 33 11.44 -17.48 12.58
N LEU A 34 11.08 -18.33 13.54
CA LEU A 34 11.92 -18.60 14.71
C LEU A 34 13.19 -19.36 14.36
N GLU A 35 13.13 -20.33 13.44
CA GLU A 35 14.31 -21.02 12.91
C GLU A 35 15.25 -20.04 12.23
N LYS A 36 14.74 -19.17 11.37
CA LYS A 36 15.52 -18.14 10.68
C LYS A 36 16.19 -17.15 11.63
N LEU A 37 15.50 -16.83 12.72
CA LEU A 37 16.04 -15.95 13.79
C LEU A 37 16.92 -16.69 14.81
N GLY A 38 17.11 -18.00 14.66
CA GLY A 38 17.96 -18.83 15.53
C GLY A 38 17.36 -19.16 16.89
N ARG A 39 16.03 -19.09 17.03
CA ARG A 39 15.31 -19.37 18.30
C ARG A 39 14.14 -20.35 18.10
N PRO A 40 14.38 -21.54 17.54
CA PRO A 40 13.35 -22.58 17.39
C PRO A 40 12.80 -23.05 18.76
N ASP A 41 13.54 -22.87 19.83
CA ASP A 41 13.13 -23.17 21.21
C ASP A 41 11.89 -22.36 21.65
N LEU A 42 11.62 -21.22 21.06
CA LEU A 42 10.46 -20.37 21.36
C LEU A 42 9.16 -20.83 20.69
N LEU A 43 9.20 -21.83 19.82
CA LEU A 43 8.03 -22.28 19.07
C LEU A 43 6.92 -22.82 19.98
N GLU A 44 7.27 -23.51 21.06
CA GLU A 44 6.31 -24.04 22.04
C GLU A 44 5.43 -22.94 22.67
N TYR A 45 5.93 -21.72 22.79
CA TYR A 45 5.19 -20.58 23.32
C TYR A 45 4.23 -19.94 22.31
N CYS A 46 4.34 -20.28 21.02
CA CYS A 46 3.44 -19.80 19.97
C CYS A 46 2.15 -20.64 19.85
N GLU A 47 2.16 -21.89 20.33
CA GLU A 47 1.05 -22.83 20.25
C GLU A 47 -0.16 -22.45 21.12
N PRO A 48 0.04 -21.99 22.40
CA PRO A 48 -1.06 -21.61 23.26
C PRO A 48 -1.86 -20.39 22.74
N PRO A 49 -3.12 -20.24 23.18
CA PRO A 49 -3.92 -19.03 22.90
C PRO A 49 -3.18 -17.75 23.28
N PRO A 50 -3.58 -16.59 22.65
CA PRO A 50 -2.94 -15.31 22.93
C PRO A 50 -3.05 -14.93 24.41
N GLY A 51 -1.94 -14.50 24.99
CA GLY A 51 -1.86 -14.12 26.39
C GLY A 51 -0.42 -14.06 26.91
N PRO A 52 -0.24 -14.03 28.25
CA PRO A 52 1.08 -13.92 28.88
C PRO A 52 2.04 -15.06 28.55
N THR A 53 1.53 -16.23 28.18
CA THR A 53 2.35 -17.37 27.75
C THR A 53 3.22 -17.04 26.54
N GLN A 54 2.78 -16.10 25.69
CA GLN A 54 3.52 -15.67 24.51
C GLN A 54 4.50 -14.50 24.78
N ASP A 55 4.56 -13.98 26.01
CA ASP A 55 5.42 -12.84 26.33
C ASP A 55 6.92 -13.09 26.06
N PRO A 56 7.50 -14.29 26.31
CA PRO A 56 8.89 -14.55 25.95
C PRO A 56 9.16 -14.39 24.43
N VAL A 57 8.21 -14.76 23.59
CA VAL A 57 8.33 -14.58 22.14
C VAL A 57 8.19 -13.11 21.75
N LYS A 58 7.25 -12.38 22.36
CA LYS A 58 7.06 -10.94 22.10
C LYS A 58 8.28 -10.13 22.52
N GLU A 59 8.85 -10.43 23.69
CA GLU A 59 10.07 -9.78 24.18
C GLU A 59 11.23 -10.01 23.22
N PHE A 60 11.49 -11.28 22.85
CA PHE A 60 12.53 -11.63 21.89
C PHE A 60 12.33 -10.91 20.55
N LEU A 61 11.13 -10.96 19.96
CA LEU A 61 10.85 -10.31 18.66
C LEU A 61 10.98 -8.78 18.77
N THR A 62 10.59 -8.19 19.91
CA THR A 62 10.75 -6.75 20.14
C THR A 62 12.21 -6.34 20.17
N GLU A 63 13.05 -7.11 20.86
CA GLU A 63 14.50 -6.84 20.97
C GLU A 63 15.21 -7.07 19.65
N ILE A 64 14.94 -8.19 18.98
CA ILE A 64 15.64 -8.55 17.75
C ILE A 64 15.29 -7.58 16.62
N PHE A 65 14.03 -7.19 16.43
CA PHE A 65 13.66 -6.24 15.38
C PHE A 65 14.23 -4.83 15.64
N LYS A 66 14.44 -4.44 16.89
CA LYS A 66 15.11 -3.18 17.26
C LYS A 66 16.62 -3.19 17.03
N SER A 67 17.23 -4.34 16.77
CA SER A 67 18.68 -4.42 16.59
C SER A 67 19.16 -3.86 15.25
N GLU A 68 18.31 -3.89 14.21
CA GLU A 68 18.65 -3.46 12.86
C GLU A 68 17.54 -2.60 12.24
N ASP A 69 17.89 -1.91 11.13
CA ASP A 69 16.98 -1.05 10.37
C ASP A 69 15.94 -1.87 9.60
N GLN A 70 14.81 -1.26 9.26
CA GLN A 70 13.72 -1.91 8.52
C GLN A 70 14.21 -2.56 7.21
N SER A 71 15.09 -1.88 6.46
CA SER A 71 15.62 -2.41 5.20
C SER A 71 16.42 -3.69 5.39
N TYR A 72 17.21 -3.80 6.47
CA TYR A 72 17.93 -5.03 6.81
C TYR A 72 16.95 -6.20 6.98
N TRP A 73 15.84 -5.98 7.68
CA TRP A 73 14.85 -7.04 7.91
C TRP A 73 14.10 -7.43 6.64
N VAL A 74 13.85 -6.48 5.73
CA VAL A 74 13.29 -6.78 4.40
C VAL A 74 14.21 -7.72 3.63
N ASP A 75 15.50 -7.39 3.56
CA ASP A 75 16.50 -8.22 2.86
C ASP A 75 16.69 -9.57 3.57
N PHE A 76 16.69 -9.59 4.92
CA PHE A 76 16.85 -10.81 5.71
C PHE A 76 15.74 -11.83 5.47
N PHE A 77 14.50 -11.38 5.28
CA PHE A 77 13.33 -12.24 5.00
C PHE A 77 13.03 -12.39 3.51
N GLU A 78 13.84 -11.84 2.62
CA GLU A 78 13.63 -11.97 1.18
C GLU A 78 13.59 -13.44 0.75
N GLY A 79 12.58 -13.82 -0.05
CA GLY A 79 12.38 -15.17 -0.54
C GLY A 79 11.92 -16.20 0.50
N ILE A 80 11.70 -15.78 1.75
CA ILE A 80 11.25 -16.64 2.85
C ILE A 80 9.74 -16.53 3.01
N ASN A 81 9.05 -17.66 3.01
CA ASN A 81 7.60 -17.70 3.25
C ASN A 81 7.28 -17.54 4.74
N ALA A 82 7.49 -16.34 5.26
CA ALA A 82 7.38 -16.02 6.69
C ALA A 82 6.18 -15.16 7.05
N ALA A 83 5.30 -14.83 6.08
CA ALA A 83 4.22 -13.86 6.24
C ALA A 83 4.72 -12.55 6.90
N PHE A 84 5.83 -12.05 6.40
CA PHE A 84 6.53 -10.84 6.85
C PHE A 84 6.39 -9.72 5.80
N ALA A 85 6.25 -8.47 6.26
CA ALA A 85 6.30 -7.30 5.39
C ALA A 85 6.78 -6.05 6.15
N PRO A 86 7.38 -5.06 5.45
CA PRO A 86 7.57 -3.72 6.01
C PRO A 86 6.23 -3.00 6.16
N VAL A 87 6.12 -2.13 7.16
CA VAL A 87 5.01 -1.18 7.26
C VAL A 87 5.38 0.08 6.49
N ASN A 88 4.81 0.25 5.33
CA ASN A 88 5.08 1.36 4.42
C ASN A 88 4.24 2.60 4.77
N ASN A 89 4.82 3.79 4.61
CA ASN A 89 4.03 5.02 4.54
C ASN A 89 3.32 5.12 3.17
N LEU A 90 2.44 6.12 3.00
CA LEU A 90 1.65 6.27 1.77
C LEU A 90 2.54 6.35 0.51
N ARG A 91 3.61 7.13 0.54
CA ARG A 91 4.52 7.27 -0.61
C ARG A 91 5.20 5.94 -0.95
N GLN A 92 5.76 5.27 0.05
CA GLN A 92 6.37 3.95 -0.11
C GLN A 92 5.37 2.91 -0.63
N GLY A 93 4.12 2.96 -0.16
CA GLY A 93 3.06 2.08 -0.67
C GLY A 93 2.73 2.35 -2.14
N LEU A 94 2.66 3.61 -2.56
CA LEU A 94 2.40 3.98 -3.96
C LEU A 94 3.59 3.64 -4.88
N ASP A 95 4.81 3.61 -4.36
CA ASP A 95 6.02 3.24 -5.11
C ASP A 95 6.30 1.74 -5.08
N ASP A 96 5.56 0.96 -4.30
CA ASP A 96 5.72 -0.49 -4.21
C ASP A 96 5.56 -1.15 -5.59
N ILE A 97 6.48 -2.08 -5.90
CA ILE A 97 6.54 -2.76 -7.20
C ILE A 97 5.24 -3.51 -7.53
N GLN A 98 4.59 -4.11 -6.53
CA GLN A 98 3.32 -4.80 -6.70
C GLN A 98 2.18 -3.83 -7.02
N ILE A 99 2.14 -2.69 -6.33
CA ILE A 99 1.15 -1.62 -6.54
C ILE A 99 1.30 -1.02 -7.94
N ARG A 100 2.53 -0.73 -8.36
CA ARG A 100 2.83 -0.24 -9.72
C ARG A 100 2.52 -1.29 -10.79
N HIS A 101 2.94 -2.55 -10.61
CA HIS A 101 2.64 -3.66 -11.55
C HIS A 101 1.13 -3.87 -11.74
N ARG A 102 0.36 -3.67 -10.70
CA ARG A 102 -1.10 -3.76 -10.76
C ARG A 102 -1.77 -2.51 -11.31
N GLU A 103 -1.03 -1.54 -11.79
CA GLU A 103 -1.58 -0.26 -12.30
C GLU A 103 -2.53 0.41 -11.28
N MET A 104 -2.12 0.35 -10.00
CA MET A 104 -2.88 0.97 -8.91
C MET A 104 -2.56 2.45 -8.73
N VAL A 105 -1.59 2.96 -9.49
CA VAL A 105 -1.27 4.39 -9.59
C VAL A 105 -1.40 4.80 -11.04
N ILE A 106 -2.21 5.81 -11.29
CA ILE A 106 -2.51 6.38 -12.61
C ILE A 106 -2.14 7.86 -12.58
N GLU A 107 -1.45 8.34 -13.60
CA GLU A 107 -1.16 9.77 -13.76
C GLU A 107 -2.22 10.43 -14.64
N ASP A 108 -2.62 11.65 -14.26
CA ASP A 108 -3.49 12.49 -15.07
C ASP A 108 -2.70 13.32 -16.10
N ASN A 109 -3.41 14.11 -16.91
CA ASN A 109 -2.80 14.98 -17.92
C ASN A 109 -1.97 16.15 -17.35
N ARG A 110 -1.91 16.30 -16.02
CA ARG A 110 -1.09 17.29 -15.30
C ARG A 110 0.10 16.65 -14.59
N GLY A 111 0.23 15.31 -14.66
CA GLY A 111 1.26 14.54 -13.96
C GLY A 111 0.97 14.28 -12.49
N TRP A 112 -0.29 14.42 -12.06
CA TRP A 112 -0.68 14.08 -10.70
C TRP A 112 -1.08 12.62 -10.59
N GLU A 113 -0.67 11.98 -9.50
CA GLU A 113 -0.97 10.58 -9.24
C GLU A 113 -2.34 10.39 -8.58
N HIS A 114 -3.09 9.43 -9.09
CA HIS A 114 -4.40 9.01 -8.60
C HIS A 114 -4.41 7.51 -8.33
N LEU A 115 -5.32 7.06 -7.47
CA LEU A 115 -5.51 5.63 -7.24
C LEU A 115 -6.27 5.02 -8.41
N GLY A 116 -5.74 3.93 -8.94
CA GLY A 116 -6.36 3.12 -9.97
C GLY A 116 -7.48 2.22 -9.44
N ILE A 117 -8.06 1.42 -10.33
CA ILE A 117 -9.15 0.50 -10.00
C ILE A 117 -8.58 -0.79 -9.39
N PRO A 118 -8.90 -1.13 -8.12
CA PRO A 118 -8.33 -2.30 -7.46
C PRO A 118 -8.89 -3.63 -7.98
N ILE A 119 -10.11 -3.64 -8.51
CA ILE A 119 -10.76 -4.82 -9.05
C ILE A 119 -10.44 -4.95 -10.53
N LYS A 120 -9.74 -6.02 -10.90
CA LYS A 120 -9.32 -6.28 -12.28
C LYS A 120 -10.13 -7.46 -12.86
N PHE A 121 -11.15 -7.17 -13.66
CA PHE A 121 -11.88 -8.19 -14.40
C PHE A 121 -11.10 -8.61 -15.66
N ARG A 122 -11.04 -9.91 -15.92
CA ARG A 122 -10.29 -10.44 -17.07
C ARG A 122 -10.87 -9.99 -18.42
N ASN A 123 -12.19 -10.08 -18.58
CA ASN A 123 -12.88 -9.85 -19.87
C ASN A 123 -13.31 -8.40 -20.04
N GLU A 124 -13.63 -7.72 -18.95
CA GLU A 124 -14.11 -6.34 -18.93
C GLU A 124 -13.34 -5.54 -17.87
N PRO A 125 -12.05 -5.26 -18.10
CA PRO A 125 -11.27 -4.48 -17.14
C PRO A 125 -11.84 -3.07 -17.01
N GLY A 126 -12.01 -2.62 -15.78
CA GLY A 126 -12.38 -1.23 -15.51
C GLY A 126 -11.31 -0.29 -16.08
N LYS A 127 -11.75 0.81 -16.67
CA LYS A 127 -10.86 1.88 -17.17
C LYS A 127 -11.08 3.12 -16.32
N ALA A 128 -10.00 3.66 -15.77
CA ALA A 128 -10.00 4.97 -15.14
C ALA A 128 -9.15 5.91 -16.00
N SER A 129 -9.71 7.05 -16.34
CA SER A 129 -9.02 8.12 -17.04
C SER A 129 -9.30 9.41 -16.28
N PHE A 130 -8.26 10.10 -15.89
CA PHE A 130 -8.34 11.38 -15.21
C PHE A 130 -7.82 12.45 -16.18
N THR A 131 -8.77 13.13 -16.83
CA THR A 131 -8.46 14.30 -17.67
C THR A 131 -9.17 15.50 -17.07
N PHE A 132 -8.41 16.48 -16.67
CA PHE A 132 -8.94 17.71 -16.11
C PHE A 132 -8.91 18.80 -17.18
N ALA A 133 -10.06 19.33 -17.47
CA ALA A 133 -10.20 20.47 -18.36
C ALA A 133 -9.64 21.75 -17.73
N ASN A 134 -9.09 22.62 -18.58
CA ASN A 134 -8.77 23.98 -18.16
C ASN A 134 -10.05 24.82 -18.09
N LEU A 135 -9.97 25.94 -17.38
CA LEU A 135 -11.10 26.87 -17.35
C LEU A 135 -11.46 27.33 -18.77
N GLY A 136 -12.71 27.14 -19.17
CA GLY A 136 -13.22 27.53 -20.48
C GLY A 136 -12.84 26.57 -21.64
N GLU A 137 -12.12 25.49 -21.42
CA GLU A 137 -11.65 24.57 -22.49
C GLU A 137 -12.77 24.06 -23.40
N HIS A 138 -13.93 23.76 -22.85
CA HIS A 138 -15.08 23.25 -23.61
C HIS A 138 -16.18 24.28 -23.87
N THR A 139 -15.94 25.57 -23.59
CA THR A 139 -16.99 26.61 -23.71
C THR A 139 -17.56 26.68 -25.14
N LYS A 140 -16.71 26.68 -26.16
CA LYS A 140 -17.17 26.75 -27.56
C LYS A 140 -17.95 25.51 -27.98
N GLU A 141 -17.51 24.33 -27.54
CA GLU A 141 -18.17 23.05 -27.80
C GLU A 141 -19.59 23.05 -27.19
N VAL A 142 -19.70 23.34 -25.90
CA VAL A 142 -20.98 23.39 -25.20
C VAL A 142 -21.92 24.43 -25.79
N LEU A 143 -21.45 25.63 -26.09
CA LEU A 143 -22.29 26.65 -26.70
C LEU A 143 -22.71 26.28 -28.13
N SER A 144 -21.87 25.60 -28.91
CA SER A 144 -22.26 25.06 -30.24
C SER A 144 -23.36 24.01 -30.14
N GLU A 145 -23.28 23.11 -29.15
CA GLU A 145 -24.34 22.10 -28.88
C GLU A 145 -25.67 22.76 -28.48
N LEU A 146 -25.63 23.93 -27.84
CA LEU A 146 -26.79 24.73 -27.51
C LEU A 146 -27.35 25.54 -28.70
N GLY A 147 -26.72 25.43 -29.88
CA GLY A 147 -27.21 26.03 -31.11
C GLY A 147 -26.62 27.39 -31.47
N TYR A 148 -25.63 27.88 -30.74
CA TYR A 148 -24.92 29.09 -31.13
C TYR A 148 -24.03 28.83 -32.35
N ASP A 149 -24.16 29.67 -33.37
CA ASP A 149 -23.33 29.55 -34.55
C ASP A 149 -21.89 30.12 -34.32
N ARG A 150 -21.01 29.82 -35.26
CA ARG A 150 -19.58 30.17 -35.15
C ARG A 150 -19.36 31.69 -35.10
N ASP A 151 -20.19 32.48 -35.80
CA ASP A 151 -20.02 33.94 -35.83
C ASP A 151 -20.47 34.58 -34.53
N THR A 152 -21.55 34.07 -33.94
CA THR A 152 -22.03 34.46 -32.61
C THR A 152 -21.00 34.11 -31.53
N LEU A 153 -20.43 32.91 -31.55
CA LEU A 153 -19.39 32.49 -30.61
C LEU A 153 -18.17 33.41 -30.69
N LYS A 154 -17.76 33.78 -31.89
CA LYS A 154 -16.65 34.70 -32.05
C LYS A 154 -16.95 36.09 -31.51
N GLN A 155 -18.14 36.62 -31.72
CA GLN A 155 -18.56 37.88 -31.13
C GLN A 155 -18.57 37.86 -29.59
N MET A 156 -19.03 36.74 -28.99
CA MET A 156 -19.00 36.54 -27.54
C MET A 156 -17.55 36.53 -27.01
N GLU A 157 -16.64 35.83 -27.68
CA GLU A 157 -15.22 35.78 -27.33
C GLU A 157 -14.57 37.18 -27.43
N ASP A 158 -14.79 37.86 -28.58
CA ASP A 158 -14.24 39.21 -28.82
C ASP A 158 -14.78 40.27 -27.86
N SER A 159 -15.97 40.06 -27.28
CA SER A 159 -16.58 40.93 -26.25
C SER A 159 -16.26 40.51 -24.81
N GLY A 160 -15.48 39.47 -24.63
CA GLY A 160 -15.05 39.01 -23.29
C GLY A 160 -16.16 38.33 -22.47
N VAL A 161 -17.14 37.68 -23.11
CA VAL A 161 -18.17 36.91 -22.41
C VAL A 161 -17.57 35.62 -21.84
N PHE A 162 -16.56 35.08 -22.50
CA PHE A 162 -15.77 33.93 -22.05
C PHE A 162 -14.34 33.97 -22.60
#